data_f9ca3729fcf91ff4e1d1062c32d18f63
#
_entry.id   f9ca3729fcf91ff4e1d1062c32d18f63
#
_cell.length_a   1.000
_cell.length_b   1.000
_cell.length_c   1.000
_cell.angle_alpha   90.00
_cell.angle_beta   90.00
_cell.angle_gamma   90.00
#
_symmetry.space_group_name_H-M   'P 1'
#
loop_
_entity.id
_entity.type
_entity.pdbx_description
1 polymer ?
#
loop_
_entity_poly.entity_id
_entity_poly.type
_entity_poly.pdbx_seq_one_letter_code
_entity_poly.pdbx_strand_id
1 'polypeptide(L)'
;RLIPALQGLADGASVIYVGTFSKVLFPALRIGYIVVPDGLARVFARARWLADRQSPTLEQAALTDFIVEGHLERHLRRMRTLYDNRRQALVRALNAHFDDRARILGENAGMHLTVRLRTKLNDDEVVRRAAEVGVGVVSARIYYLGAAPANEFVLGYAGLSERRIQEGVRRLAKALLH
;
A
#
# COMPACT_ATOMS: atom_id res chain seq x y z
N ARG A 1 -16.06 -4.47 5.20
CA ARG A 1 -16.41 -3.73 6.42
C ARG A 1 -15.28 -2.77 6.76
N LEU A 2 -15.58 -1.49 6.99
CA LEU A 2 -14.59 -0.51 7.47
C LEU A 2 -14.21 -0.86 8.92
N ILE A 3 -12.90 -0.97 9.17
CA ILE A 3 -12.37 -1.17 10.52
C ILE A 3 -12.04 0.24 11.05
N PRO A 4 -12.59 0.67 12.19
CA PRO A 4 -12.28 1.97 12.75
C PRO A 4 -10.83 2.03 13.23
N ALA A 5 -10.23 3.22 13.18
CA ALA A 5 -8.92 3.47 13.78
C ALA A 5 -9.00 3.39 15.30
N LEU A 6 -7.89 3.07 15.97
CA LEU A 6 -7.81 3.01 17.44
C LEU A 6 -8.28 4.34 18.08
N GLN A 7 -7.98 5.47 17.47
CA GLN A 7 -8.41 6.78 17.94
C GLN A 7 -9.93 6.92 17.99
N GLY A 8 -10.66 6.29 17.06
CA GLY A 8 -12.13 6.27 17.06
C GLY A 8 -12.74 5.21 17.98
N LEU A 9 -11.95 4.34 18.59
CA LEU A 9 -12.37 3.31 19.55
C LEU A 9 -12.07 3.71 21.00
N ALA A 10 -11.12 4.60 21.20
CA ALA A 10 -10.72 5.07 22.52
C ALA A 10 -11.52 6.33 22.87
N ASP A 11 -11.88 6.50 24.15
CA ASP A 11 -12.52 7.73 24.67
C ASP A 11 -11.54 8.93 24.66
N GLY A 12 -10.75 9.05 23.63
CA GLY A 12 -9.96 10.23 23.20
C GLY A 12 -8.66 10.49 23.93
N ALA A 13 -8.39 9.89 25.09
CA ALA A 13 -7.35 10.41 25.99
C ALA A 13 -5.90 9.95 25.68
N SER A 14 -5.67 8.90 24.90
CA SER A 14 -4.33 8.25 24.85
C SER A 14 -3.84 7.87 23.46
N VAL A 15 -4.59 8.18 22.39
CA VAL A 15 -4.24 7.78 21.02
C VAL A 15 -3.87 9.00 20.19
N ILE A 16 -2.68 8.99 19.61
CA ILE A 16 -2.26 9.93 18.58
C ILE A 16 -2.49 9.25 17.23
N TYR A 17 -3.35 9.81 16.39
CA TYR A 17 -3.57 9.32 15.05
C TYR A 17 -2.73 10.09 14.05
N VAL A 18 -2.00 9.39 13.20
CA VAL A 18 -1.19 9.99 12.13
C VAL A 18 -1.73 9.55 10.78
N GLY A 19 -2.14 10.51 9.96
CA GLY A 19 -2.65 10.27 8.62
C GLY A 19 -1.78 10.93 7.54
N THR A 20 -1.86 10.40 6.32
CA THR A 20 -1.15 10.97 5.16
C THR A 20 -2.01 10.96 3.91
N PHE A 21 -1.87 12.00 3.09
CA PHE A 21 -2.49 12.06 1.77
C PHE A 21 -1.63 11.43 0.67
N SER A 22 -0.37 11.07 0.97
CA SER A 22 0.58 10.51 0.00
C SER A 22 0.11 9.20 -0.66
N LYS A 23 -0.72 8.40 0.02
CA LYS A 23 -1.24 7.14 -0.51
C LYS A 23 -2.65 7.27 -1.08
N VAL A 24 -3.42 8.23 -0.61
CA VAL A 24 -4.79 8.45 -1.07
C VAL A 24 -4.88 9.41 -2.25
N LEU A 25 -3.89 10.31 -2.41
CA LEU A 25 -3.74 11.21 -3.56
C LEU A 25 -2.45 10.86 -4.33
N PHE A 26 -1.35 11.51 -4.00
CA PHE A 26 -0.05 11.23 -4.63
C PHE A 26 1.12 11.58 -3.70
N PRO A 27 2.25 10.85 -3.78
CA PRO A 27 3.37 11.02 -2.85
C PRO A 27 4.01 12.40 -2.86
N ALA A 28 4.04 13.09 -4.01
CA ALA A 28 4.68 14.41 -4.15
C ALA A 28 3.93 15.53 -3.41
N LEU A 29 2.68 15.34 -3.02
CA LEU A 29 1.92 16.31 -2.22
C LEU A 29 2.56 16.60 -0.85
N ARG A 30 3.24 15.63 -0.25
CA ARG A 30 3.97 15.74 1.02
C ARG A 30 3.15 16.29 2.20
N ILE A 31 1.84 16.09 2.21
CA ILE A 31 0.94 16.51 3.30
C ILE A 31 0.49 15.29 4.10
N GLY A 32 0.58 15.44 5.42
CA GLY A 32 0.00 14.54 6.41
C GLY A 32 -0.69 15.34 7.51
N TYR A 33 -1.36 14.68 8.40
CA TYR A 33 -2.02 15.28 9.55
C TYR A 33 -1.90 14.39 10.78
N ILE A 34 -1.99 15.06 11.94
CA ILE A 34 -1.96 14.38 13.24
C ILE A 34 -3.21 14.81 14.00
N VAL A 35 -3.94 13.82 14.54
CA VAL A 35 -5.01 14.05 15.51
C VAL A 35 -4.47 13.69 16.89
N VAL A 36 -4.42 14.68 17.77
CA VAL A 36 -3.84 14.55 19.11
C VAL A 36 -4.89 14.85 20.18
N PRO A 37 -4.76 14.29 21.38
CA PRO A 37 -5.55 14.74 22.54
C PRO A 37 -5.41 16.25 22.78
N ASP A 38 -6.47 16.92 23.22
CA ASP A 38 -6.52 18.37 23.39
C ASP A 38 -5.36 18.94 24.25
N GLY A 39 -5.01 18.22 25.33
CA GLY A 39 -3.89 18.60 26.20
C GLY A 39 -2.53 18.64 25.50
N LEU A 40 -2.37 17.94 24.37
CA LEU A 40 -1.12 17.90 23.59
C LEU A 40 -1.11 18.88 22.41
N ALA A 41 -2.25 19.44 22.02
CA ALA A 41 -2.35 20.26 20.80
C ALA A 41 -1.37 21.43 20.79
N ARG A 42 -1.23 22.17 21.92
CA ARG A 42 -0.27 23.27 22.04
C ARG A 42 1.18 22.84 21.94
N VAL A 43 1.51 21.68 22.51
CA VAL A 43 2.88 21.12 22.46
C VAL A 43 3.25 20.76 21.04
N PHE A 44 2.37 20.06 20.32
CA PHE A 44 2.59 19.70 18.93
C PHE A 44 2.66 20.94 18.02
N ALA A 45 1.81 21.95 18.22
CA ALA A 45 1.87 23.19 17.46
C ALA A 45 3.21 23.91 17.64
N ARG A 46 3.72 23.99 18.88
CA ARG A 46 5.04 24.59 19.17
C ARG A 46 6.19 23.78 18.58
N ALA A 47 6.15 22.45 18.71
CA ALA A 47 7.15 21.57 18.13
C ALA A 47 7.18 21.70 16.60
N ARG A 48 6.02 21.77 15.96
CA ARG A 48 5.88 22.01 14.52
C ARG A 48 6.51 23.34 14.10
N TRP A 49 6.22 24.42 14.84
CA TRP A 49 6.81 25.73 14.55
C TRP A 49 8.33 25.71 14.68
N LEU A 50 8.89 25.00 15.66
CA LEU A 50 10.34 24.89 15.83
C LEU A 50 10.99 24.04 14.71
N ALA A 51 10.30 22.99 14.23
CA ALA A 51 10.83 22.11 13.20
C ALA A 51 10.88 22.79 11.82
N ASP A 52 9.80 23.45 11.39
CA ASP A 52 9.63 23.89 10.00
C ASP A 52 9.39 25.39 9.86
N ARG A 53 9.21 26.12 10.96
CA ARG A 53 8.81 27.54 10.98
C ARG A 53 7.48 27.80 10.29
N GLN A 54 7.37 27.42 9.02
CA GLN A 54 6.16 27.61 8.21
C GLN A 54 5.81 26.32 7.45
N SER A 55 4.52 26.03 7.41
CA SER A 55 3.98 24.94 6.60
C SER A 55 3.67 25.44 5.18
N PRO A 56 3.67 24.55 4.16
CA PRO A 56 3.29 24.91 2.79
C PRO A 56 1.81 25.26 2.73
N THR A 57 1.47 26.55 2.85
CA THR A 57 0.09 27.04 2.99
C THR A 57 -0.69 26.93 1.70
N LEU A 58 -0.04 27.08 0.53
CA LEU A 58 -0.69 27.00 -0.77
C LEU A 58 -1.24 25.58 -1.02
N GLU A 59 -0.43 24.58 -0.76
CA GLU A 59 -0.84 23.16 -0.92
C GLU A 59 -1.93 22.78 0.07
N GLN A 60 -1.90 23.33 1.30
CA GLN A 60 -2.95 23.10 2.28
C GLN A 60 -4.26 23.79 1.87
N ALA A 61 -4.22 25.00 1.34
CA ALA A 61 -5.40 25.69 0.81
C ALA A 61 -6.02 24.92 -0.35
N ALA A 62 -5.21 24.54 -1.35
CA ALA A 62 -5.67 23.73 -2.47
C ALA A 62 -6.28 22.39 -2.04
N LEU A 63 -5.68 21.73 -1.03
CA LEU A 63 -6.24 20.50 -0.47
C LEU A 63 -7.56 20.75 0.27
N THR A 64 -7.68 21.89 0.95
CA THR A 64 -8.93 22.30 1.63
C THR A 64 -10.05 22.43 0.62
N ASP A 65 -9.85 23.17 -0.46
CA ASP A 65 -10.85 23.34 -1.53
C ASP A 65 -11.22 21.98 -2.13
N PHE A 66 -10.22 21.13 -2.41
CA PHE A 66 -10.43 19.79 -2.95
C PHE A 66 -11.29 18.90 -2.03
N ILE A 67 -11.17 19.06 -0.71
CA ILE A 67 -11.98 18.35 0.29
C ILE A 67 -13.39 18.96 0.35
N VAL A 68 -13.49 20.28 0.53
CA VAL A 68 -14.77 21.00 0.74
C VAL A 68 -15.69 20.86 -0.48
N GLU A 69 -15.14 20.91 -1.70
CA GLU A 69 -15.88 20.73 -2.94
C GLU A 69 -16.24 19.24 -3.23
N GLY A 70 -15.89 18.32 -2.34
CA GLY A 70 -16.22 16.89 -2.43
C GLY A 70 -15.40 16.12 -3.48
N HIS A 71 -14.34 16.73 -4.01
CA HIS A 71 -13.46 16.07 -4.99
C HIS A 71 -12.71 14.89 -4.40
N LEU A 72 -12.24 15.01 -3.13
CA LEU A 72 -11.56 13.93 -2.43
C LEU A 72 -12.46 12.70 -2.31
N GLU A 73 -13.71 12.87 -1.92
CA GLU A 73 -14.62 11.74 -1.75
C GLU A 73 -14.91 11.04 -3.09
N ARG A 74 -15.14 11.80 -4.16
CA ARG A 74 -15.30 11.25 -5.51
C ARG A 74 -14.06 10.49 -5.97
N HIS A 75 -12.88 11.05 -5.72
CA HIS A 75 -11.60 10.40 -6.01
C HIS A 75 -11.46 9.07 -5.26
N LEU A 76 -11.69 9.05 -3.95
CA LEU A 76 -11.57 7.85 -3.12
C LEU A 76 -12.53 6.74 -3.57
N ARG A 77 -13.78 7.07 -3.92
CA ARG A 77 -14.75 6.09 -4.46
C ARG A 77 -14.24 5.47 -5.75
N ARG A 78 -13.77 6.31 -6.71
CA ARG A 78 -13.20 5.85 -7.97
C ARG A 78 -11.97 4.96 -7.76
N MET A 79 -11.06 5.36 -6.88
CA MET A 79 -9.82 4.61 -6.63
C MET A 79 -10.07 3.28 -5.95
N ARG A 80 -11.05 3.18 -5.04
CA ARG A 80 -11.45 1.90 -4.43
C ARG A 80 -11.90 0.89 -5.49
N THR A 81 -12.77 1.29 -6.39
CA THR A 81 -13.22 0.41 -7.49
C THR A 81 -12.06 0.02 -8.39
N LEU A 82 -11.21 0.98 -8.78
CA LEU A 82 -10.06 0.73 -9.65
C LEU A 82 -9.07 -0.25 -9.01
N TYR A 83 -8.74 -0.06 -7.75
CA TYR A 83 -7.80 -0.94 -7.05
C TYR A 83 -8.39 -2.32 -6.80
N ASP A 84 -9.69 -2.42 -6.53
CA ASP A 84 -10.34 -3.72 -6.40
C ASP A 84 -10.32 -4.51 -7.71
N ASN A 85 -10.60 -3.90 -8.84
CA ASN A 85 -10.52 -4.54 -10.16
C ASN A 85 -9.09 -5.04 -10.45
N ARG A 86 -8.08 -4.23 -10.17
CA ARG A 86 -6.65 -4.60 -10.34
C ARG A 86 -6.24 -5.72 -9.40
N ARG A 87 -6.67 -5.67 -8.14
CA ARG A 87 -6.46 -6.76 -7.17
C ARG A 87 -7.05 -8.06 -7.68
N GLN A 88 -8.30 -8.04 -8.10
CA GLN A 88 -8.97 -9.23 -8.64
C GLN A 88 -8.28 -9.76 -9.91
N ALA A 89 -7.79 -8.87 -10.79
CA ALA A 89 -7.01 -9.28 -11.96
C ALA A 89 -5.71 -9.99 -11.56
N LEU A 90 -5.01 -9.50 -10.52
CA LEU A 90 -3.81 -10.14 -9.99
C LEU A 90 -4.11 -11.51 -9.38
N VAL A 91 -5.17 -11.61 -8.55
CA VAL A 91 -5.60 -12.88 -7.94
C VAL A 91 -5.95 -13.90 -9.01
N ARG A 92 -6.78 -13.52 -10.00
CA ARG A 92 -7.14 -14.40 -11.11
C ARG A 92 -5.92 -14.88 -11.91
N ALA A 93 -4.99 -13.97 -12.20
CA ALA A 93 -3.78 -14.31 -12.94
C ALA A 93 -2.85 -15.25 -12.15
N LEU A 94 -2.67 -15.03 -10.84
CA LEU A 94 -1.91 -15.93 -9.97
C LEU A 94 -2.53 -17.33 -9.96
N ASN A 95 -3.83 -17.44 -9.75
CA ASN A 95 -4.53 -18.73 -9.75
C ASN A 95 -4.43 -19.44 -11.11
N ALA A 96 -4.55 -18.69 -12.22
CA ALA A 96 -4.50 -19.29 -13.57
C ALA A 96 -3.10 -19.77 -13.99
N HIS A 97 -2.02 -19.17 -13.50
CA HIS A 97 -0.66 -19.46 -13.96
C HIS A 97 0.20 -20.21 -12.94
N PHE A 98 -0.12 -20.14 -11.66
CA PHE A 98 0.61 -20.83 -10.59
C PHE A 98 -0.17 -21.97 -9.96
N ASP A 99 -1.49 -21.99 -10.14
CA ASP A 99 -2.38 -22.98 -9.55
C ASP A 99 -2.15 -23.14 -8.04
N ASP A 100 -1.97 -24.34 -7.52
CA ASP A 100 -1.70 -24.63 -6.10
C ASP A 100 -0.29 -24.17 -5.63
N ARG A 101 0.56 -23.71 -6.54
CA ARG A 101 1.92 -23.23 -6.26
C ARG A 101 1.97 -21.78 -5.76
N ALA A 102 0.88 -21.04 -5.83
CA ALA A 102 0.80 -19.70 -5.25
C ALA A 102 -0.31 -19.63 -4.20
N ARG A 103 0.07 -19.34 -2.96
CA ARG A 103 -0.88 -19.07 -1.87
C ARG A 103 -0.91 -17.59 -1.58
N ILE A 104 -2.06 -16.95 -1.76
CA ILE A 104 -2.26 -15.54 -1.46
C ILE A 104 -2.45 -15.38 0.05
N LEU A 105 -1.70 -14.43 0.64
CA LEU A 105 -1.71 -14.11 2.06
C LEU A 105 -2.17 -12.66 2.22
N GLY A 106 -3.36 -12.42 2.82
CA GLY A 106 -3.85 -11.07 3.12
C GLY A 106 -4.21 -10.27 1.86
N GLU A 107 -5.38 -10.56 1.28
CA GLU A 107 -5.84 -9.91 0.04
C GLU A 107 -6.85 -8.78 0.23
N ASN A 108 -7.30 -8.51 1.46
CA ASN A 108 -8.51 -7.73 1.70
C ASN A 108 -8.30 -6.22 1.80
N ALA A 109 -7.07 -5.74 1.73
CA ALA A 109 -6.78 -4.31 1.85
C ALA A 109 -5.43 -3.92 1.21
N GLY A 110 -5.25 -2.62 0.97
CA GLY A 110 -3.97 -2.06 0.53
C GLY A 110 -3.82 -1.99 -0.98
N MET A 111 -2.57 -1.84 -1.42
CA MET A 111 -2.16 -1.69 -2.82
C MET A 111 -1.18 -2.78 -3.27
N HIS A 112 -0.98 -3.78 -2.41
CA HIS A 112 -0.07 -4.91 -2.60
C HIS A 112 -0.76 -6.20 -2.16
N LEU A 113 -0.35 -7.32 -2.73
CA LEU A 113 -0.63 -8.66 -2.23
C LEU A 113 0.66 -9.27 -1.70
N THR A 114 0.56 -10.06 -0.64
CA THR A 114 1.61 -11.00 -0.26
C THR A 114 1.25 -12.37 -0.82
N VAL A 115 2.20 -13.01 -1.48
CA VAL A 115 2.05 -14.36 -2.02
C VAL A 115 3.17 -15.25 -1.53
N ARG A 116 2.84 -16.47 -1.10
CA ARG A 116 3.83 -17.52 -0.85
C ARG A 116 3.87 -18.43 -2.06
N LEU A 117 5.07 -18.61 -2.64
CA LEU A 117 5.29 -19.47 -3.79
C LEU A 117 5.86 -20.82 -3.35
N ARG A 118 5.31 -21.90 -3.84
CA ARG A 118 5.89 -23.24 -3.69
C ARG A 118 6.94 -23.47 -4.77
N THR A 119 8.20 -23.20 -4.43
CA THR A 119 9.35 -23.34 -5.33
C THR A 119 10.57 -23.88 -4.57
N LYS A 120 11.50 -24.48 -5.30
CA LYS A 120 12.82 -24.91 -4.77
C LYS A 120 13.87 -23.78 -4.81
N LEU A 121 13.55 -22.68 -5.47
CA LEU A 121 14.42 -21.52 -5.57
C LEU A 121 14.43 -20.76 -4.23
N ASN A 122 15.56 -20.15 -3.88
CA ASN A 122 15.59 -19.21 -2.76
C ASN A 122 15.02 -17.84 -3.19
N ASP A 123 14.75 -16.97 -2.21
CA ASP A 123 14.13 -15.66 -2.44
C ASP A 123 14.92 -14.80 -3.43
N ASP A 124 16.27 -14.77 -3.31
CA ASP A 124 17.13 -13.93 -4.12
C ASP A 124 17.12 -14.40 -5.58
N GLU A 125 17.08 -15.70 -5.81
CA GLU A 125 16.97 -16.29 -7.15
C GLU A 125 15.59 -16.01 -7.79
N VAL A 126 14.52 -16.06 -7.00
CA VAL A 126 13.17 -15.68 -7.49
C VAL A 126 13.15 -14.21 -7.90
N VAL A 127 13.71 -13.31 -7.08
CA VAL A 127 13.78 -11.87 -7.38
C VAL A 127 14.61 -11.63 -8.65
N ARG A 128 15.75 -12.30 -8.80
CA ARG A 128 16.62 -12.18 -9.97
C ARG A 128 15.91 -12.62 -11.25
N ARG A 129 15.33 -13.83 -11.28
CA ARG A 129 14.59 -14.35 -12.45
C ARG A 129 13.37 -13.50 -12.82
N ALA A 130 12.65 -13.00 -11.81
CA ALA A 130 11.55 -12.06 -12.04
C ALA A 130 12.03 -10.78 -12.73
N ALA A 131 13.14 -10.21 -12.28
CA ALA A 131 13.72 -9.00 -12.87
C ALA A 131 14.17 -9.21 -14.33
N GLU A 132 14.72 -10.37 -14.68
CA GLU A 132 15.14 -10.74 -16.04
C GLU A 132 13.97 -10.74 -17.04
N VAL A 133 12.76 -11.03 -16.57
CA VAL A 133 11.56 -10.97 -17.41
C VAL A 133 10.76 -9.66 -17.24
N GLY A 134 11.38 -8.65 -16.60
CA GLY A 134 10.79 -7.32 -16.40
C GLY A 134 9.67 -7.27 -15.36
N VAL A 135 9.67 -8.18 -14.38
CA VAL A 135 8.69 -8.23 -13.29
C VAL A 135 9.39 -7.93 -11.97
N GLY A 136 8.97 -6.83 -11.31
CA GLY A 136 9.43 -6.48 -9.96
C GLY A 136 8.68 -7.28 -8.91
N VAL A 137 9.40 -8.04 -8.10
CA VAL A 137 8.91 -8.67 -6.88
C VAL A 137 9.82 -8.32 -5.71
N VAL A 138 9.26 -8.24 -4.51
CA VAL A 138 10.03 -7.92 -3.30
C VAL A 138 9.88 -9.08 -2.33
N SER A 139 10.99 -9.64 -1.83
CA SER A 139 10.91 -10.63 -0.76
C SER A 139 10.31 -10.00 0.50
N ALA A 140 9.32 -10.66 1.07
CA ALA A 140 8.68 -10.21 2.30
C ALA A 140 9.62 -10.28 3.52
N ARG A 141 10.78 -10.93 3.41
CA ARG A 141 11.78 -11.08 4.47
C ARG A 141 12.14 -9.76 5.15
N ILE A 142 12.20 -8.66 4.39
CA ILE A 142 12.55 -7.33 4.92
C ILE A 142 11.52 -6.76 5.90
N TYR A 143 10.33 -7.32 5.97
CA TYR A 143 9.24 -6.87 6.86
C TYR A 143 9.12 -7.70 8.14
N TYR A 144 9.96 -8.72 8.33
CA TYR A 144 9.98 -9.56 9.51
C TYR A 144 11.06 -9.12 10.49
N LEU A 145 10.74 -9.03 11.78
CA LEU A 145 11.69 -8.73 12.85
C LEU A 145 12.53 -9.94 13.30
N GLY A 146 12.16 -11.14 12.88
CA GLY A 146 12.83 -12.40 13.21
C GLY A 146 12.97 -13.30 11.99
N ALA A 147 12.99 -14.60 12.18
CA ALA A 147 13.05 -15.57 11.10
C ALA A 147 11.84 -15.42 10.17
N ALA A 148 12.08 -15.02 8.93
CA ALA A 148 11.04 -14.87 7.92
C ALA A 148 10.72 -16.24 7.29
N PRO A 149 9.45 -16.52 6.98
CA PRO A 149 9.08 -17.64 6.12
C PRO A 149 9.74 -17.50 4.74
N ALA A 150 10.25 -18.59 4.20
CA ALA A 150 10.82 -18.60 2.86
C ALA A 150 9.73 -18.44 1.79
N ASN A 151 10.14 -17.88 0.65
CA ASN A 151 9.33 -17.78 -0.56
C ASN A 151 8.03 -16.97 -0.41
N GLU A 152 8.04 -15.97 0.46
CA GLU A 152 7.00 -14.96 0.53
C GLU A 152 7.42 -13.69 -0.19
N PHE A 153 6.55 -13.20 -1.07
CA PHE A 153 6.81 -12.03 -1.91
C PHE A 153 5.66 -11.04 -1.88
N VAL A 154 6.01 -9.75 -1.94
CA VAL A 154 5.07 -8.64 -2.06
C VAL A 154 4.97 -8.23 -3.52
N LEU A 155 3.74 -8.22 -4.04
CA LEU A 155 3.41 -7.85 -5.41
C LEU A 155 2.54 -6.58 -5.40
N GLY A 156 3.04 -5.49 -6.00
CA GLY A 156 2.30 -4.25 -6.17
C GLY A 156 1.40 -4.29 -7.41
N TYR A 157 0.17 -3.79 -7.29
CA TYR A 157 -0.78 -3.75 -8.41
C TYR A 157 -1.36 -2.36 -8.69
N ALA A 158 -1.23 -1.43 -7.76
CA ALA A 158 -1.93 -0.15 -7.83
C ALA A 158 -1.54 0.74 -9.03
N GLY A 159 -0.31 0.65 -9.50
CA GLY A 159 0.20 1.43 -10.63
C GLY A 159 0.04 0.79 -12.03
N LEU A 160 -0.52 -0.41 -12.12
CA LEU A 160 -0.55 -1.20 -13.35
C LEU A 160 -1.98 -1.32 -13.93
N SER A 161 -2.11 -1.39 -15.26
CA SER A 161 -3.36 -1.81 -15.89
C SER A 161 -3.59 -3.32 -15.72
N GLU A 162 -4.84 -3.76 -15.76
CA GLU A 162 -5.18 -5.20 -15.64
C GLU A 162 -4.44 -6.05 -16.68
N ARG A 163 -4.30 -5.56 -17.92
CA ARG A 163 -3.52 -6.22 -18.97
C ARG A 163 -2.04 -6.38 -18.59
N ARG A 164 -1.41 -5.35 -18.02
CA ARG A 164 -0.01 -5.43 -17.56
C ARG A 164 0.15 -6.37 -16.37
N ILE A 165 -0.83 -6.44 -15.49
CA ILE A 165 -0.86 -7.38 -14.36
C ILE A 165 -0.89 -8.83 -14.89
N GLN A 166 -1.82 -9.14 -15.80
CA GLN A 166 -1.95 -10.49 -16.39
C GLN A 166 -0.67 -10.91 -17.11
N GLU A 167 -0.12 -10.03 -17.94
CA GLU A 167 1.12 -10.28 -18.67
C GLU A 167 2.32 -10.45 -17.74
N GLY A 168 2.44 -9.62 -16.69
CA GLY A 168 3.50 -9.74 -15.69
C GLY A 168 3.47 -11.07 -14.96
N VAL A 169 2.29 -11.50 -14.51
CA VAL A 169 2.13 -12.81 -13.84
C VAL A 169 2.44 -13.97 -14.78
N ARG A 170 1.99 -13.90 -16.04
CA ARG A 170 2.31 -14.92 -17.06
C ARG A 170 3.83 -15.07 -17.27
N ARG A 171 4.55 -13.94 -17.40
CA ARG A 171 6.03 -13.93 -17.53
C ARG A 171 6.71 -14.50 -16.29
N LEU A 172 6.24 -14.09 -15.11
CA LEU A 172 6.76 -14.58 -13.83
C LEU A 172 6.60 -16.10 -13.73
N ALA A 173 5.42 -16.62 -14.03
CA ALA A 173 5.19 -18.07 -14.00
C ALA A 173 6.12 -18.83 -14.95
N LYS A 174 6.30 -18.32 -16.19
CA LYS A 174 7.23 -18.93 -17.15
C LYS A 174 8.67 -18.94 -16.63
N ALA A 175 9.13 -17.90 -15.96
CA ALA A 175 10.50 -17.79 -15.44
C ALA A 175 10.77 -18.65 -14.20
N LEU A 176 9.73 -18.96 -13.42
CA LEU A 176 9.89 -19.66 -12.14
C LEU A 176 9.48 -21.16 -12.20
N LEU A 177 8.67 -21.55 -13.18
CA LEU A 177 8.12 -22.91 -13.27
C LEU A 177 8.76 -23.77 -14.37
N HIS A 178 9.56 -23.14 -15.22
CA HIS A 178 10.34 -23.77 -16.31
C HIS A 178 11.81 -23.43 -16.18
#